data_733bdd36e3fc78b4f87077743d31c999
#
_entry.id   733bdd36e3fc78b4f87077743d31c999
#
_cell.length_a   1.000
_cell.length_b   1.000
_cell.length_c   1.000
_cell.angle_alpha   90.00
_cell.angle_beta   90.00
_cell.angle_gamma   90.00
#
_symmetry.space_group_name_H-M   'P 1'
#
loop_
_entity.id
_entity.type
_entity.pdbx_description
1 polymer ?
#
loop_
_entity_poly.entity_id
_entity_poly.type
_entity_poly.pdbx_seq_one_letter_code
_entity_poly.pdbx_strand_id
1 'polypeptide(L)'
;IIRTHYSTVDGCALAYEGVFVWREWADYIGVEDERGMAVYHNTGCVALRVEANNFLRPMCERLDIIGIPWVDWGPDKIREKLPFFDLRRFAPAKLLNDPSFGQPTGGSVEGAVYFPDAGYVNDPQLATHNVQCAVEAAGGDFRFNAEVVEIRQVDGRVAGVVLEDGTEISTSVVVNVAGPHSSRINAMAGVLEDMKISTGAMRQ
;
A
#
# COMPACT_ATOMS: atom_id res chain seq x y z
N ILE A 1 -0.30 2.06 -7.28
CA ILE A 1 0.42 0.83 -7.67
C ILE A 1 -0.23 -0.34 -6.95
N ILE A 2 -0.60 -1.37 -7.71
CA ILE A 2 -1.06 -2.66 -7.22
C ILE A 2 0.08 -3.65 -7.40
N ARG A 3 0.56 -4.23 -6.32
CA ARG A 3 1.67 -5.18 -6.33
C ARG A 3 1.29 -6.45 -5.59
N THR A 4 1.91 -7.57 -5.96
CA THR A 4 1.60 -8.91 -5.46
C THR A 4 2.60 -9.42 -4.42
N HIS A 5 3.58 -8.60 -4.02
CA HIS A 5 4.68 -8.99 -3.16
C HIS A 5 4.79 -8.10 -1.92
N TYR A 6 4.93 -8.74 -0.76
CA TYR A 6 5.06 -8.11 0.56
C TYR A 6 6.06 -8.87 1.44
N SER A 7 6.26 -8.37 2.66
CA SER A 7 7.24 -8.94 3.61
C SER A 7 6.78 -10.19 4.33
N THR A 8 5.49 -10.55 4.23
CA THR A 8 4.89 -11.75 4.85
C THR A 8 4.10 -12.55 3.82
N VAL A 9 3.93 -13.85 4.05
CA VAL A 9 3.12 -14.73 3.19
C VAL A 9 1.67 -14.24 3.16
N ASP A 10 1.08 -13.96 4.34
CA ASP A 10 -0.30 -13.46 4.44
C ASP A 10 -0.49 -12.13 3.70
N GLY A 11 0.50 -11.23 3.80
CA GLY A 11 0.49 -9.97 3.06
C GLY A 11 0.54 -10.15 1.55
N CYS A 12 1.29 -11.13 1.05
CA CYS A 12 1.30 -11.50 -0.37
C CYS A 12 -0.05 -12.10 -0.79
N ALA A 13 -0.60 -13.02 0.01
CA ALA A 13 -1.88 -13.66 -0.28
C ALA A 13 -3.02 -12.63 -0.37
N LEU A 14 -3.13 -11.75 0.62
CA LEU A 14 -4.15 -10.68 0.65
C LEU A 14 -3.99 -9.71 -0.54
N ALA A 15 -2.75 -9.34 -0.86
CA ALA A 15 -2.49 -8.45 -1.99
C ALA A 15 -2.82 -9.12 -3.34
N TYR A 16 -2.55 -10.41 -3.47
CA TYR A 16 -2.87 -11.15 -4.68
C TYR A 16 -4.38 -11.35 -4.85
N GLU A 17 -5.11 -11.65 -3.78
CA GLU A 17 -6.58 -11.65 -3.77
C GLU A 17 -7.13 -10.29 -4.24
N GLY A 18 -6.53 -9.19 -3.77
CA GLY A 18 -6.89 -7.84 -4.19
C GLY A 18 -6.73 -7.59 -5.69
N VAL A 19 -5.85 -8.30 -6.40
CA VAL A 19 -5.71 -8.15 -7.87
C VAL A 19 -7.00 -8.56 -8.58
N PHE A 20 -7.65 -9.66 -8.14
CA PHE A 20 -8.90 -10.13 -8.72
C PHE A 20 -10.03 -9.13 -8.47
N VAL A 21 -10.09 -8.54 -7.28
CA VAL A 21 -11.02 -7.45 -6.96
C VAL A 21 -10.80 -6.25 -7.90
N TRP A 22 -9.55 -5.84 -8.12
CA TRP A 22 -9.24 -4.73 -9.02
C TRP A 22 -9.57 -5.00 -10.48
N ARG A 23 -9.45 -6.25 -10.95
CA ARG A 23 -9.83 -6.65 -12.32
C ARG A 23 -11.33 -6.51 -12.58
N GLU A 24 -12.12 -6.80 -11.55
CA GLU A 24 -13.60 -6.76 -11.59
C GLU A 24 -14.13 -5.60 -10.71
N TRP A 25 -13.43 -4.45 -10.72
CA TRP A 25 -13.69 -3.36 -9.78
C TRP A 25 -15.14 -2.86 -9.82
N ALA A 26 -15.72 -2.70 -11.00
CA ALA A 26 -17.10 -2.23 -11.15
C ALA A 26 -18.11 -3.22 -10.55
N ASP A 27 -17.93 -4.50 -10.80
CA ASP A 27 -18.78 -5.56 -10.26
C ASP A 27 -18.62 -5.70 -8.74
N TYR A 28 -17.38 -5.55 -8.25
CA TYR A 28 -17.10 -5.56 -6.81
C TYR A 28 -17.75 -4.39 -6.08
N ILE A 29 -17.71 -3.19 -6.64
CA ILE A 29 -18.35 -1.99 -6.07
C ILE A 29 -19.88 -2.13 -6.13
N GLY A 30 -20.43 -2.64 -7.23
CA GLY A 30 -21.86 -2.98 -7.34
C GLY A 30 -22.82 -1.79 -7.40
N VAL A 31 -22.30 -0.56 -7.48
CA VAL A 31 -23.06 0.68 -7.66
C VAL A 31 -22.43 1.53 -8.75
N GLU A 32 -23.26 2.32 -9.44
CA GLU A 32 -22.76 3.30 -10.40
C GLU A 32 -22.26 4.57 -9.69
N ASP A 33 -21.17 5.13 -10.20
CA ASP A 33 -20.65 6.44 -9.79
C ASP A 33 -20.76 7.38 -11.00
N GLU A 34 -21.37 8.54 -10.84
CA GLU A 34 -21.52 9.54 -11.91
C GLU A 34 -20.18 10.02 -12.50
N ARG A 35 -19.08 9.89 -11.72
CA ARG A 35 -17.72 10.21 -12.12
C ARG A 35 -17.05 9.07 -12.93
N GLY A 36 -17.74 7.94 -13.10
CA GLY A 36 -17.22 6.72 -13.70
C GLY A 36 -16.54 5.81 -12.68
N MET A 37 -15.96 4.72 -13.18
CA MET A 37 -15.28 3.71 -12.36
C MET A 37 -13.77 3.79 -12.55
N ALA A 38 -13.03 3.61 -11.47
CA ALA A 38 -11.59 3.45 -11.54
C ALA A 38 -11.23 2.18 -12.33
N VAL A 39 -10.13 2.25 -13.08
CA VAL A 39 -9.68 1.18 -13.96
C VAL A 39 -8.33 0.65 -13.52
N TYR A 40 -8.24 -0.66 -13.37
CA TYR A 40 -6.98 -1.35 -13.16
C TYR A 40 -6.28 -1.63 -14.48
N HIS A 41 -5.02 -1.20 -14.59
CA HIS A 41 -4.14 -1.48 -15.71
C HIS A 41 -3.10 -2.53 -15.32
N ASN A 42 -3.22 -3.72 -15.89
CA ASN A 42 -2.28 -4.82 -15.67
C ASN A 42 -1.03 -4.63 -16.54
N THR A 43 -0.12 -3.82 -16.08
CA THR A 43 1.14 -3.52 -16.79
C THR A 43 2.32 -4.40 -16.35
N GLY A 44 2.13 -5.17 -15.29
CA GLY A 44 3.20 -5.80 -14.56
C GLY A 44 3.98 -4.83 -13.67
N CYS A 45 4.91 -5.38 -12.90
CA CYS A 45 5.85 -4.64 -12.07
C CYS A 45 7.23 -5.27 -12.17
N VAL A 46 8.28 -4.46 -12.22
CA VAL A 46 9.67 -4.93 -12.23
C VAL A 46 10.35 -4.45 -10.95
N ALA A 47 10.92 -5.37 -10.18
CA ALA A 47 11.76 -5.07 -9.04
C ALA A 47 13.21 -5.49 -9.33
N LEU A 48 14.13 -4.54 -9.25
CA LEU A 48 15.55 -4.80 -9.52
C LEU A 48 16.18 -5.63 -8.39
N ARG A 49 17.00 -6.61 -8.74
CA ARG A 49 17.80 -7.39 -7.81
C ARG A 49 19.06 -6.63 -7.43
N VAL A 50 19.19 -6.34 -6.16
CA VAL A 50 20.36 -5.65 -5.60
C VAL A 50 20.74 -6.29 -4.26
N GLU A 51 21.98 -6.12 -3.83
CA GLU A 51 22.47 -6.65 -2.56
C GLU A 51 21.61 -6.13 -1.36
N ALA A 52 21.24 -4.85 -1.37
CA ALA A 52 20.46 -4.22 -0.32
C ALA A 52 19.07 -4.85 -0.10
N ASN A 53 18.49 -5.53 -1.10
CA ASN A 53 17.23 -6.26 -0.99
C ASN A 53 17.43 -7.79 -1.00
N ASN A 54 18.64 -8.26 -0.69
CA ASN A 54 19.01 -9.69 -0.71
C ASN A 54 18.61 -10.38 -2.02
N PHE A 55 18.78 -9.67 -3.16
CA PHE A 55 18.45 -10.15 -4.51
C PHE A 55 17.01 -10.65 -4.65
N LEU A 56 16.11 -10.17 -3.77
CA LEU A 56 14.69 -10.53 -3.70
C LEU A 56 14.40 -12.01 -3.40
N ARG A 57 15.38 -12.78 -2.94
CA ARG A 57 15.24 -14.22 -2.67
C ARG A 57 14.13 -14.53 -1.66
N PRO A 58 14.11 -13.91 -0.45
CA PRO A 58 13.07 -14.22 0.54
C PRO A 58 11.66 -13.82 0.07
N MET A 59 11.57 -12.89 -0.88
CA MET A 59 10.30 -12.49 -1.48
C MET A 59 9.81 -13.56 -2.47
N CYS A 60 10.67 -14.01 -3.38
CA CYS A 60 10.33 -15.08 -4.33
C CYS A 60 9.92 -16.37 -3.59
N GLU A 61 10.67 -16.77 -2.55
CA GLU A 61 10.34 -17.93 -1.71
C GLU A 61 8.92 -17.83 -1.12
N ARG A 62 8.50 -16.64 -0.63
CA ARG A 62 7.13 -16.45 -0.13
C ARG A 62 6.08 -16.58 -1.22
N LEU A 63 6.35 -16.06 -2.42
CA LEU A 63 5.43 -16.18 -3.55
C LEU A 63 5.28 -17.62 -4.01
N ASP A 64 6.37 -18.40 -4.00
CA ASP A 64 6.35 -19.83 -4.34
C ASP A 64 5.48 -20.64 -3.38
N ILE A 65 5.47 -20.31 -2.07
CA ILE A 65 4.63 -20.97 -1.05
C ILE A 65 3.14 -20.93 -1.41
N ILE A 66 2.69 -19.82 -2.00
CA ILE A 66 1.27 -19.58 -2.30
C ILE A 66 0.96 -19.58 -3.80
N GLY A 67 1.96 -19.86 -4.64
CA GLY A 67 1.79 -20.01 -6.08
C GLY A 67 1.53 -18.70 -6.84
N ILE A 68 1.97 -17.55 -6.31
CA ILE A 68 1.88 -16.26 -7.02
C ILE A 68 2.94 -16.21 -8.12
N PRO A 69 2.56 -15.94 -9.39
CA PRO A 69 3.48 -15.97 -10.50
C PRO A 69 4.51 -14.82 -10.45
N TRP A 70 5.74 -15.16 -10.75
CA TRP A 70 6.82 -14.23 -10.97
C TRP A 70 7.80 -14.79 -12.02
N VAL A 71 8.58 -13.92 -12.64
CA VAL A 71 9.54 -14.30 -13.70
C VAL A 71 10.88 -13.67 -13.41
N ASP A 72 11.94 -14.47 -13.53
CA ASP A 72 13.31 -13.97 -13.42
C ASP A 72 13.77 -13.32 -14.73
N TRP A 73 14.23 -12.08 -14.66
CA TRP A 73 14.79 -11.35 -15.79
C TRP A 73 16.28 -11.10 -15.56
N GLY A 74 17.10 -11.70 -16.42
CA GLY A 74 18.52 -11.31 -16.53
C GLY A 74 18.69 -9.91 -17.15
N PRO A 75 19.91 -9.35 -17.13
CA PRO A 75 20.20 -8.01 -17.66
C PRO A 75 19.79 -7.84 -19.13
N ASP A 76 19.95 -8.86 -19.96
CA ASP A 76 19.60 -8.78 -21.38
C ASP A 76 18.08 -8.68 -21.58
N LYS A 77 17.30 -9.40 -20.76
CA LYS A 77 15.84 -9.30 -20.78
C LYS A 77 15.36 -7.94 -20.33
N ILE A 78 16.03 -7.34 -19.35
CA ILE A 78 15.70 -5.95 -18.92
C ILE A 78 15.99 -4.97 -20.06
N ARG A 79 17.15 -5.08 -20.75
CA ARG A 79 17.48 -4.22 -21.90
C ARG A 79 16.49 -4.37 -23.05
N GLU A 80 16.02 -5.59 -23.32
CA GLU A 80 15.01 -5.88 -24.34
C GLU A 80 13.67 -5.20 -24.01
N LYS A 81 13.19 -5.34 -22.78
CA LYS A 81 11.87 -4.87 -22.36
C LYS A 81 11.83 -3.41 -21.92
N LEU A 82 12.92 -2.93 -21.35
CA LEU A 82 13.05 -1.59 -20.79
C LEU A 82 14.34 -0.91 -21.32
N PRO A 83 14.43 -0.64 -22.61
CA PRO A 83 15.65 -0.14 -23.25
C PRO A 83 16.10 1.24 -22.75
N PHE A 84 15.22 1.96 -22.06
CA PHE A 84 15.49 3.25 -21.42
C PHE A 84 16.11 3.13 -20.02
N PHE A 85 16.24 1.92 -19.46
CA PHE A 85 16.85 1.69 -18.14
C PHE A 85 18.37 1.69 -18.25
N ASP A 86 19.01 2.51 -17.42
CA ASP A 86 20.45 2.43 -17.20
C ASP A 86 20.75 1.38 -16.13
N LEU A 87 21.34 0.29 -16.52
CA LEU A 87 21.67 -0.83 -15.62
C LEU A 87 22.99 -0.64 -14.88
N ARG A 88 23.72 0.46 -15.05
CA ARG A 88 24.89 0.75 -14.23
C ARG A 88 24.49 0.93 -12.78
N ARG A 89 25.37 0.59 -11.87
CA ARG A 89 25.14 0.73 -10.43
C ARG A 89 25.42 2.17 -10.00
N PHE A 90 24.46 2.76 -9.24
CA PHE A 90 24.55 4.11 -8.66
C PHE A 90 24.49 4.11 -7.12
N ALA A 91 24.38 2.92 -6.50
CA ALA A 91 24.36 2.78 -5.04
C ALA A 91 25.77 2.95 -4.44
N PRO A 92 25.90 3.44 -3.19
CA PRO A 92 24.83 3.94 -2.33
C PRO A 92 24.25 5.27 -2.80
N ALA A 93 23.02 5.57 -2.35
CA ALA A 93 22.38 6.85 -2.66
C ALA A 93 23.22 8.03 -2.12
N LYS A 94 23.31 9.09 -2.90
CA LYS A 94 24.09 10.29 -2.58
C LYS A 94 23.19 11.53 -2.54
N LEU A 95 23.57 12.49 -1.76
CA LEU A 95 22.87 13.76 -1.71
C LEU A 95 23.09 14.57 -3.01
N LEU A 96 22.16 15.41 -3.37
CA LEU A 96 22.21 16.23 -4.57
C LEU A 96 23.44 17.12 -4.66
N ASN A 97 23.97 17.58 -3.51
CA ASN A 97 25.17 18.42 -3.40
C ASN A 97 26.48 17.61 -3.34
N ASP A 98 26.44 16.28 -3.40
CA ASP A 98 27.64 15.46 -3.52
C ASP A 98 28.21 15.56 -4.95
N PRO A 99 29.53 15.89 -5.11
CA PRO A 99 30.14 16.01 -6.45
C PRO A 99 30.04 14.74 -7.30
N SER A 100 29.81 13.59 -6.68
CA SER A 100 29.62 12.31 -7.36
C SER A 100 28.16 11.90 -7.51
N PHE A 101 27.19 12.81 -7.22
CA PHE A 101 25.78 12.55 -7.47
C PHE A 101 25.54 12.23 -8.96
N GLY A 102 24.77 11.19 -9.23
CA GLY A 102 24.50 10.74 -10.59
C GLY A 102 25.67 10.04 -11.31
N GLN A 103 26.82 9.85 -10.66
CA GLN A 103 27.92 9.10 -11.23
C GLN A 103 27.81 7.60 -10.87
N PRO A 104 28.06 6.72 -11.86
CA PRO A 104 28.09 5.28 -11.59
C PRO A 104 29.18 4.92 -10.57
N THR A 105 28.88 3.95 -9.71
CA THR A 105 29.81 3.52 -8.64
C THR A 105 30.57 2.23 -8.97
N GLY A 106 30.49 1.78 -10.23
CA GLY A 106 31.04 0.52 -10.72
C GLY A 106 30.05 -0.63 -10.59
N GLY A 107 30.18 -1.62 -11.47
CA GLY A 107 29.25 -2.74 -11.58
C GLY A 107 27.93 -2.39 -12.27
N SER A 108 27.03 -3.37 -12.29
CA SER A 108 25.72 -3.26 -12.91
C SER A 108 24.65 -3.99 -12.09
N VAL A 109 23.39 -3.72 -12.39
CA VAL A 109 22.24 -4.49 -11.88
C VAL A 109 22.32 -5.92 -12.42
N GLU A 110 22.23 -6.91 -11.54
CA GLU A 110 22.40 -8.33 -11.88
C GLU A 110 21.16 -8.94 -12.54
N GLY A 111 20.00 -8.33 -12.36
CA GLY A 111 18.72 -8.80 -12.87
C GLY A 111 17.53 -8.15 -12.19
N ALA A 112 16.35 -8.68 -12.46
CA ALA A 112 15.09 -8.23 -11.89
C ALA A 112 14.14 -9.40 -11.68
N VAL A 113 13.13 -9.19 -10.87
CA VAL A 113 11.92 -10.02 -10.81
C VAL A 113 10.78 -9.25 -11.47
N TYR A 114 10.13 -9.88 -12.43
CA TYR A 114 8.92 -9.37 -13.06
C TYR A 114 7.69 -10.06 -12.48
N PHE A 115 6.71 -9.27 -12.08
CA PHE A 115 5.43 -9.71 -11.53
C PHE A 115 4.34 -9.44 -12.56
N PRO A 116 3.86 -10.47 -13.28
CA PRO A 116 2.94 -10.28 -14.40
C PRO A 116 1.56 -9.75 -13.98
N ASP A 117 1.10 -10.11 -12.79
CA ASP A 117 -0.22 -9.73 -12.27
C ASP A 117 -0.23 -8.40 -11.51
N ALA A 118 0.90 -7.72 -11.42
CA ALA A 118 0.96 -6.38 -10.84
C ALA A 118 0.54 -5.29 -11.85
N GLY A 119 0.28 -4.09 -11.35
CA GLY A 119 -0.12 -2.97 -12.22
C GLY A 119 -0.41 -1.70 -11.44
N TYR A 120 -1.36 -0.90 -11.94
CA TYR A 120 -1.78 0.32 -11.26
C TYR A 120 -3.25 0.63 -11.50
N VAL A 121 -3.84 1.39 -10.61
CA VAL A 121 -5.16 2.00 -10.77
C VAL A 121 -4.96 3.39 -11.37
N ASN A 122 -5.72 3.71 -12.41
CA ASN A 122 -5.60 4.97 -13.15
C ASN A 122 -5.83 6.20 -12.29
N ASP A 123 -6.80 6.13 -11.38
CA ASP A 123 -7.19 7.21 -10.48
C ASP A 123 -7.52 6.69 -9.08
N PRO A 124 -6.60 6.84 -8.10
CA PRO A 124 -6.86 6.39 -6.73
C PRO A 124 -7.90 7.23 -6.00
N GLN A 125 -8.12 8.50 -6.38
CA GLN A 125 -9.18 9.33 -5.79
C GLN A 125 -10.54 8.86 -6.26
N LEU A 126 -10.69 8.57 -7.56
CA LEU A 126 -11.90 7.99 -8.11
C LEU A 126 -12.20 6.63 -7.47
N ALA A 127 -11.19 5.76 -7.31
CA ALA A 127 -11.36 4.47 -6.62
C ALA A 127 -11.91 4.64 -5.20
N THR A 128 -11.42 5.64 -4.46
CA THR A 128 -11.92 5.96 -3.12
C THR A 128 -13.35 6.47 -3.16
N HIS A 129 -13.68 7.30 -4.16
CA HIS A 129 -15.04 7.81 -4.34
C HIS A 129 -16.02 6.68 -4.72
N ASN A 130 -15.62 5.74 -5.57
CA ASN A 130 -16.45 4.57 -5.87
C ASN A 130 -16.80 3.76 -4.61
N VAL A 131 -15.82 3.55 -3.70
CA VAL A 131 -16.09 2.90 -2.39
C VAL A 131 -17.05 3.75 -1.55
N GLN A 132 -16.87 5.08 -1.54
CA GLN A 132 -17.79 5.98 -0.84
C GLN A 132 -19.22 5.81 -1.35
N CYS A 133 -19.45 5.84 -2.67
CA CYS A 133 -20.77 5.64 -3.26
C CYS A 133 -21.41 4.31 -2.82
N ALA A 134 -20.61 3.23 -2.79
CA ALA A 134 -21.09 1.93 -2.33
C ALA A 134 -21.50 1.93 -0.86
N VAL A 135 -20.73 2.58 0.00
CA VAL A 135 -21.03 2.69 1.44
C VAL A 135 -22.29 3.54 1.66
N GLU A 136 -22.43 4.67 0.94
CA GLU A 136 -23.60 5.53 1.03
C GLU A 136 -24.88 4.81 0.52
N ALA A 137 -24.76 4.05 -0.57
CA ALA A 137 -25.86 3.22 -1.08
C ALA A 137 -26.29 2.14 -0.07
N ALA A 138 -25.34 1.66 0.75
CA ALA A 138 -25.61 0.73 1.85
C ALA A 138 -26.09 1.41 3.14
N GLY A 139 -26.30 2.73 3.14
CA GLY A 139 -26.79 3.52 4.28
C GLY A 139 -25.68 3.99 5.23
N GLY A 140 -24.44 3.96 4.79
CA GLY A 140 -23.32 4.55 5.54
C GLY A 140 -23.31 6.07 5.46
N ASP A 141 -22.70 6.72 6.45
CA ASP A 141 -22.59 8.18 6.53
C ASP A 141 -21.10 8.60 6.56
N PHE A 142 -20.73 9.56 5.72
CA PHE A 142 -19.39 10.14 5.69
C PHE A 142 -19.38 11.55 6.28
N ARG A 143 -18.48 11.79 7.21
CA ARG A 143 -18.23 13.11 7.80
C ARG A 143 -16.85 13.57 7.46
N PHE A 144 -16.76 14.47 6.49
CA PHE A 144 -15.50 15.10 6.09
C PHE A 144 -15.20 16.30 7.01
N ASN A 145 -13.91 16.66 7.11
CA ASN A 145 -13.43 17.75 7.97
C ASN A 145 -13.89 17.59 9.43
N ALA A 146 -13.95 16.35 9.90
CA ALA A 146 -14.40 15.96 11.23
C ALA A 146 -13.21 15.31 11.98
N GLU A 147 -12.44 16.11 12.71
CA GLU A 147 -11.32 15.60 13.49
C GLU A 147 -11.85 14.91 14.75
N VAL A 148 -11.42 13.65 14.95
CA VAL A 148 -11.66 12.91 16.20
C VAL A 148 -10.62 13.35 17.22
N VAL A 149 -11.06 13.90 18.34
CA VAL A 149 -10.19 14.38 19.42
C VAL A 149 -10.19 13.48 20.64
N GLU A 150 -11.20 12.60 20.78
CA GLU A 150 -11.31 11.67 21.91
C GLU A 150 -11.98 10.36 21.47
N ILE A 151 -11.51 9.23 22.03
CA ILE A 151 -12.22 7.95 22.03
C ILE A 151 -12.76 7.75 23.45
N ARG A 152 -14.08 7.86 23.60
CA ARG A 152 -14.75 7.66 24.88
C ARG A 152 -14.74 6.19 25.26
N GLN A 153 -14.51 5.93 26.55
CA GLN A 153 -14.57 4.61 27.12
C GLN A 153 -15.44 4.58 28.38
N VAL A 154 -16.14 3.47 28.57
CA VAL A 154 -16.88 3.16 29.80
C VAL A 154 -16.53 1.73 30.21
N ASP A 155 -16.10 1.54 31.43
CA ASP A 155 -15.69 0.24 32.00
C ASP A 155 -14.64 -0.48 31.11
N GLY A 156 -13.67 0.27 30.57
CA GLY A 156 -12.59 -0.26 29.71
C GLY A 156 -13.03 -0.68 28.30
N ARG A 157 -14.23 -0.28 27.86
CA ARG A 157 -14.75 -0.56 26.52
C ARG A 157 -15.06 0.74 25.77
N VAL A 158 -14.86 0.73 24.46
CA VAL A 158 -15.23 1.84 23.60
C VAL A 158 -16.72 2.14 23.74
N ALA A 159 -17.08 3.40 23.94
CA ALA A 159 -18.43 3.90 24.05
C ALA A 159 -18.77 5.00 23.01
N GLY A 160 -17.78 5.46 22.26
CA GLY A 160 -17.99 6.46 21.22
C GLY A 160 -16.74 7.26 20.90
N VAL A 161 -16.93 8.29 20.07
CA VAL A 161 -15.90 9.28 19.73
C VAL A 161 -16.42 10.68 19.94
N VAL A 162 -15.52 11.63 20.20
CA VAL A 162 -15.83 13.07 20.25
C VAL A 162 -15.07 13.74 19.12
N LEU A 163 -15.76 14.60 18.37
CA LEU A 163 -15.20 15.43 17.31
C LEU A 163 -14.72 16.79 17.88
N GLU A 164 -13.85 17.49 17.16
CA GLU A 164 -13.30 18.80 17.57
C GLU A 164 -14.41 19.85 17.81
N ASP A 165 -15.50 19.78 17.07
CA ASP A 165 -16.66 20.66 17.23
C ASP A 165 -17.56 20.33 18.47
N GLY A 166 -17.17 19.34 19.25
CA GLY A 166 -17.92 18.85 20.41
C GLY A 166 -19.02 17.84 20.09
N THR A 167 -19.19 17.46 18.82
CA THR A 167 -20.16 16.42 18.44
C THR A 167 -19.75 15.07 19.03
N GLU A 168 -20.66 14.40 19.72
CA GLU A 168 -20.47 13.06 20.25
C GLU A 168 -21.17 12.01 19.37
N ILE A 169 -20.44 10.96 19.00
CA ILE A 169 -20.98 9.81 18.25
C ILE A 169 -20.84 8.57 19.14
N SER A 170 -21.98 8.00 19.55
CA SER A 170 -22.00 6.79 20.36
C SER A 170 -21.83 5.54 19.49
N THR A 171 -20.87 4.69 19.85
CA THR A 171 -20.62 3.41 19.20
C THR A 171 -19.85 2.48 20.14
N SER A 172 -20.06 1.17 20.02
CA SER A 172 -19.28 0.15 20.74
C SER A 172 -18.03 -0.32 19.98
N VAL A 173 -17.84 0.10 18.73
CA VAL A 173 -16.70 -0.30 17.90
C VAL A 173 -16.14 0.92 17.17
N VAL A 174 -14.83 1.11 17.24
CA VAL A 174 -14.08 2.09 16.46
C VAL A 174 -12.99 1.35 15.67
N VAL A 175 -12.98 1.53 14.35
CA VAL A 175 -11.95 0.97 13.49
C VAL A 175 -10.98 2.08 13.11
N ASN A 176 -9.71 1.94 13.54
CA ASN A 176 -8.67 2.91 13.26
C ASN A 176 -8.00 2.60 11.92
N VAL A 177 -8.23 3.41 10.90
CA VAL A 177 -7.62 3.34 9.57
C VAL A 177 -6.86 4.64 9.21
N ALA A 178 -6.37 5.38 10.22
CA ALA A 178 -5.75 6.69 10.07
C ALA A 178 -4.33 6.66 9.44
N GLY A 179 -3.91 5.55 8.84
CA GLY A 179 -2.63 5.42 8.14
C GLY A 179 -1.43 5.81 9.03
N PRO A 180 -0.55 6.72 8.59
CA PRO A 180 0.61 7.16 9.37
C PRO A 180 0.26 7.82 10.72
N HIS A 181 -0.98 8.25 10.90
CA HIS A 181 -1.46 8.88 12.14
C HIS A 181 -2.18 7.91 13.08
N SER A 182 -2.26 6.63 12.75
CA SER A 182 -2.95 5.61 13.57
C SER A 182 -2.47 5.57 15.03
N SER A 183 -1.18 5.87 15.28
CA SER A 183 -0.65 5.93 16.64
C SER A 183 -1.30 7.01 17.51
N ARG A 184 -1.77 8.12 16.92
CA ARG A 184 -2.51 9.17 17.66
C ARG A 184 -3.86 8.65 18.13
N ILE A 185 -4.58 7.97 17.24
CA ILE A 185 -5.88 7.37 17.55
C ILE A 185 -5.73 6.26 18.60
N ASN A 186 -4.70 5.42 18.47
CA ASN A 186 -4.40 4.38 19.47
C ASN A 186 -4.08 4.97 20.86
N ALA A 187 -3.37 6.09 20.89
CA ALA A 187 -3.10 6.81 22.15
C ALA A 187 -4.38 7.33 22.81
N MET A 188 -5.34 7.86 22.03
CA MET A 188 -6.65 8.29 22.53
C MET A 188 -7.45 7.11 23.14
N ALA A 189 -7.28 5.91 22.58
CA ALA A 189 -7.91 4.69 23.10
C ALA A 189 -7.14 4.02 24.24
N GLY A 190 -5.95 4.54 24.62
CA GLY A 190 -5.11 3.95 25.67
C GLY A 190 -4.49 2.59 25.30
N VAL A 191 -4.44 2.23 24.00
CA VAL A 191 -3.96 0.93 23.51
C VAL A 191 -2.61 1.04 22.76
N LEU A 192 -1.87 2.12 22.97
CA LEU A 192 -0.61 2.36 22.24
C LEU A 192 0.45 1.29 22.57
N GLU A 193 0.51 0.84 23.83
CA GLU A 193 1.48 -0.14 24.31
C GLU A 193 1.16 -1.58 23.85
N ASP A 194 -0.08 -1.87 23.52
CA ASP A 194 -0.50 -3.18 23.00
C ASP A 194 0.00 -3.43 21.57
N MET A 195 0.38 -2.36 20.89
CA MET A 195 0.89 -2.43 19.52
C MET A 195 2.43 -2.35 19.53
N LYS A 196 3.08 -3.33 18.93
CA LYS A 196 4.54 -3.35 18.73
C LYS A 196 5.04 -2.35 17.66
N ILE A 197 4.24 -1.35 17.32
CA ILE A 197 4.55 -0.33 16.32
C ILE A 197 4.71 1.02 17.03
N SER A 198 5.94 1.52 17.09
CA SER A 198 6.21 2.83 17.67
C SER A 198 5.81 3.97 16.73
N THR A 199 5.50 5.15 17.30
CA THR A 199 5.21 6.37 16.54
C THR A 199 6.37 6.79 15.61
N GLY A 200 7.61 6.40 15.91
CA GLY A 200 8.78 6.64 15.08
C GLY A 200 8.82 5.79 13.80
N ALA A 201 8.27 4.58 13.84
CA ALA A 201 8.21 3.68 12.68
C ALA A 201 7.20 4.12 11.60
N MET A 202 6.28 5.01 11.95
CA MET A 202 5.21 5.51 11.06
C MET A 202 5.57 6.84 10.37
N ARG A 203 6.77 7.35 10.61
CA ARG A 203 7.25 8.64 10.07
C ARG A 203 8.24 8.46 8.91
N GLN A 204 7.95 7.57 7.98
CA GLN A 204 8.76 7.48 6.75
C GLN A 204 8.08 8.19 5.58
#